data_a6ba18de01d5dda14795bbb3f7f3171b
#
_entry.id   a6ba18de01d5dda14795bbb3f7f3171b
#
_cell.length_a   1.000
_cell.length_b   1.000
_cell.length_c   1.000
_cell.angle_alpha   90.00
_cell.angle_beta   90.00
_cell.angle_gamma   90.00
#
_symmetry.space_group_name_H-M   'P 1'
#
loop_
_entity.id
_entity.type
_entity.pdbx_description
1 polymer ?
#
loop_
_entity_poly.entity_id
_entity_poly.type
_entity_poly.pdbx_seq_one_letter_code
_entity_poly.pdbx_strand_id
1 'polypeptide(L)'
;MAFIALKTRISAAILGAALTMGLAGAPASARAETITVGGTGSAAPLIERLASAYKSQKPDFSIKIIDPPIGSNGAIRAVLSGAIDLAFPGKPLAAEERAKGGQDWELGRTPFLLATSKEAPPAGFSSEQLAAIYGGEVSAWPDGSPIRLVLRSPSESDTRLLRELSPAMDAAVEAALARTGMLVAANDQENVDMLENTPGSLGATNLALLQARDRKLSAIPLNGVAPTLANLAQGSYPHAKSIYVVRGSALSPAAQGFLEFVLSASGRAILDGAGYLAAPRQP
;
A
#
# COMPACT_ATOMS: atom_id res chain seq x y z
N MET A 1 -5.51 -94.85 -58.22
CA MET A 1 -6.47 -94.76 -57.08
C MET A 1 -6.45 -93.34 -56.56
N ALA A 2 -7.47 -92.61 -56.91
CA ALA A 2 -7.57 -91.18 -56.57
C ALA A 2 -8.38 -90.98 -55.31
N PHE A 3 -7.92 -90.12 -54.47
CA PHE A 3 -8.74 -89.53 -53.36
C PHE A 3 -8.80 -87.99 -53.52
N ILE A 4 -10.01 -87.56 -53.81
CA ILE A 4 -10.40 -86.17 -53.95
C ILE A 4 -10.60 -85.59 -52.57
N ALA A 5 -9.90 -84.58 -52.18
CA ALA A 5 -10.12 -83.81 -50.91
C ALA A 5 -10.83 -82.49 -51.23
N LEU A 6 -12.06 -82.38 -50.74
CA LEU A 6 -12.94 -81.20 -50.79
C LEU A 6 -12.46 -80.18 -49.82
N LYS A 7 -12.10 -78.98 -50.27
CA LYS A 7 -11.79 -77.83 -49.39
C LYS A 7 -13.02 -76.97 -49.20
N THR A 8 -13.53 -76.98 -47.98
CA THR A 8 -14.60 -76.07 -47.49
C THR A 8 -13.96 -74.75 -47.07
N ARG A 9 -14.32 -73.65 -47.69
CA ARG A 9 -13.95 -72.30 -47.28
C ARG A 9 -14.97 -71.74 -46.29
N ILE A 10 -14.55 -71.50 -45.09
CA ILE A 10 -15.31 -70.76 -44.08
C ILE A 10 -14.83 -69.30 -44.13
N SER A 11 -15.72 -68.38 -44.55
CA SER A 11 -15.44 -66.93 -44.52
C SER A 11 -15.86 -66.42 -43.14
N ALA A 12 -14.93 -65.99 -42.29
CA ALA A 12 -15.18 -65.32 -41.05
C ALA A 12 -15.20 -63.81 -41.33
N ALA A 13 -16.38 -63.21 -41.22
CA ALA A 13 -16.53 -61.74 -41.21
C ALA A 13 -16.18 -61.21 -39.83
N ILE A 14 -15.08 -60.49 -39.71
CA ILE A 14 -14.68 -59.80 -38.48
C ILE A 14 -15.33 -58.42 -38.53
N LEU A 15 -16.35 -58.23 -37.69
CA LEU A 15 -16.99 -56.94 -37.46
C LEU A 15 -16.13 -56.15 -36.48
N GLY A 16 -15.31 -55.20 -36.98
CA GLY A 16 -14.50 -54.30 -36.18
C GLY A 16 -15.35 -53.17 -35.54
N ALA A 17 -15.70 -53.31 -34.26
CA ALA A 17 -16.25 -52.21 -33.47
C ALA A 17 -15.11 -51.23 -33.08
N ALA A 18 -15.02 -50.08 -33.74
CA ALA A 18 -14.11 -48.99 -33.37
C ALA A 18 -14.68 -48.32 -32.12
N LEU A 19 -14.10 -48.65 -30.97
CA LEU A 19 -14.37 -47.98 -29.69
C LEU A 19 -13.64 -46.63 -29.68
N THR A 20 -14.30 -45.55 -30.10
CA THR A 20 -13.80 -44.18 -29.93
C THR A 20 -13.87 -43.82 -28.46
N MET A 21 -12.79 -44.03 -27.71
CA MET A 21 -12.59 -43.44 -26.39
C MET A 21 -12.46 -41.92 -26.57
N GLY A 22 -13.58 -41.19 -26.31
CA GLY A 22 -13.54 -39.76 -26.12
C GLY A 22 -12.71 -39.43 -24.88
N LEU A 23 -11.50 -38.90 -25.04
CA LEU A 23 -10.78 -38.23 -23.98
C LEU A 23 -11.65 -37.03 -23.57
N ALA A 24 -12.51 -37.20 -22.56
CA ALA A 24 -13.06 -36.08 -21.82
C ALA A 24 -11.88 -35.39 -21.12
N GLY A 25 -11.41 -34.29 -21.71
CA GLY A 25 -10.42 -33.41 -21.08
C GLY A 25 -10.98 -32.99 -19.74
N ALA A 26 -10.41 -33.47 -18.65
CA ALA A 26 -10.71 -32.95 -17.33
C ALA A 26 -10.51 -31.43 -17.38
N PRO A 27 -11.43 -30.61 -16.87
CA PRO A 27 -11.20 -29.17 -16.80
C PRO A 27 -9.92 -28.97 -15.98
N ALA A 28 -8.90 -28.36 -16.62
CA ALA A 28 -7.71 -27.94 -15.90
C ALA A 28 -8.21 -27.04 -14.77
N SER A 29 -8.13 -27.50 -13.54
CA SER A 29 -8.43 -26.69 -12.37
C SER A 29 -7.57 -25.44 -12.50
N ALA A 30 -8.20 -24.31 -12.79
CA ALA A 30 -7.54 -23.02 -12.83
C ALA A 30 -6.90 -22.83 -11.43
N ARG A 31 -5.58 -23.04 -11.35
CA ARG A 31 -4.83 -22.85 -10.13
C ARG A 31 -4.96 -21.37 -9.79
N ALA A 32 -5.47 -21.07 -8.59
CA ALA A 32 -5.57 -19.71 -8.11
C ALA A 32 -4.21 -19.01 -8.32
N GLU A 33 -4.22 -17.98 -9.15
CA GLU A 33 -3.00 -17.25 -9.50
C GLU A 33 -2.73 -16.25 -8.39
N THR A 34 -1.69 -16.51 -7.59
CA THR A 34 -1.32 -15.68 -6.43
C THR A 34 -0.22 -14.72 -6.87
N ILE A 35 -0.45 -13.42 -6.68
CA ILE A 35 0.58 -12.40 -6.82
C ILE A 35 1.11 -11.99 -5.45
N THR A 36 2.38 -11.57 -5.41
CA THR A 36 3.02 -11.03 -4.21
C THR A 36 3.26 -9.54 -4.38
N VAL A 37 2.85 -8.77 -3.38
CA VAL A 37 3.02 -7.31 -3.39
C VAL A 37 3.69 -6.83 -2.11
N GLY A 38 4.43 -5.72 -2.22
CA GLY A 38 5.05 -5.06 -1.06
C GLY A 38 4.97 -3.55 -1.20
N GLY A 39 5.20 -2.82 -0.10
CA GLY A 39 5.10 -1.37 -0.14
C GLY A 39 5.50 -0.70 1.16
N THR A 40 5.19 0.59 1.25
CA THR A 40 5.16 1.32 2.53
C THR A 40 4.03 0.77 3.41
N GLY A 41 4.19 0.87 4.73
CA GLY A 41 3.17 0.39 5.66
C GLY A 41 1.82 1.07 5.49
N SER A 42 1.81 2.33 5.06
CA SER A 42 0.58 3.06 4.76
C SER A 42 -0.21 2.55 3.56
N ALA A 43 0.42 1.75 2.67
CA ALA A 43 -0.23 1.20 1.49
C ALA A 43 -1.07 -0.05 1.79
N ALA A 44 -0.77 -0.81 2.85
CA ALA A 44 -1.40 -2.10 3.11
C ALA A 44 -2.95 -2.04 3.15
N PRO A 45 -3.61 -1.12 3.88
CA PRO A 45 -5.07 -1.04 3.88
C PRO A 45 -5.68 -0.72 2.52
N LEU A 46 -5.00 0.10 1.71
CA LEU A 46 -5.43 0.40 0.34
C LEU A 46 -5.32 -0.85 -0.54
N ILE A 47 -4.21 -1.58 -0.47
CA ILE A 47 -3.99 -2.81 -1.23
C ILE A 47 -5.05 -3.85 -0.86
N GLU A 48 -5.38 -4.01 0.43
CA GLU A 48 -6.43 -4.93 0.90
C GLU A 48 -7.80 -4.59 0.29
N ARG A 49 -8.18 -3.29 0.26
CA ARG A 49 -9.44 -2.84 -0.36
C ARG A 49 -9.45 -3.09 -1.87
N LEU A 50 -8.37 -2.76 -2.57
CA LEU A 50 -8.22 -3.00 -4.02
C LEU A 50 -8.28 -4.50 -4.34
N ALA A 51 -7.57 -5.33 -3.57
CA ALA A 51 -7.56 -6.78 -3.75
C ALA A 51 -8.93 -7.41 -3.50
N SER A 52 -9.63 -6.98 -2.44
CA SER A 52 -11.00 -7.44 -2.14
C SER A 52 -11.97 -7.12 -3.27
N ALA A 53 -11.94 -5.89 -3.79
CA ALA A 53 -12.78 -5.47 -4.89
C ALA A 53 -12.45 -6.21 -6.20
N TYR A 54 -11.16 -6.43 -6.50
CA TYR A 54 -10.75 -7.18 -7.67
C TYR A 54 -11.14 -8.67 -7.58
N LYS A 55 -11.00 -9.28 -6.41
CA LYS A 55 -11.42 -10.67 -6.16
C LYS A 55 -12.91 -10.90 -6.40
N SER A 56 -13.76 -9.90 -6.16
CA SER A 56 -15.20 -9.98 -6.48
C SER A 56 -15.46 -10.13 -7.98
N GLN A 57 -14.53 -9.67 -8.84
CA GLN A 57 -14.59 -9.80 -10.31
C GLN A 57 -13.81 -11.01 -10.82
N LYS A 58 -12.82 -11.47 -10.07
CA LYS A 58 -11.91 -12.58 -10.38
C LYS A 58 -11.78 -13.49 -9.15
N PRO A 59 -12.74 -14.41 -8.90
CA PRO A 59 -12.78 -15.23 -7.69
C PRO A 59 -11.51 -16.07 -7.44
N ASP A 60 -10.85 -16.50 -8.52
CA ASP A 60 -9.61 -17.30 -8.45
C ASP A 60 -8.36 -16.46 -8.17
N PHE A 61 -8.49 -15.13 -8.09
CA PHE A 61 -7.37 -14.24 -7.76
C PHE A 61 -7.03 -14.31 -6.27
N SER A 62 -5.73 -14.35 -5.99
CA SER A 62 -5.18 -14.30 -4.64
C SER A 62 -4.01 -13.31 -4.59
N ILE A 63 -3.85 -12.64 -3.44
CA ILE A 63 -2.77 -11.70 -3.21
C ILE A 63 -2.07 -12.02 -1.89
N LYS A 64 -0.74 -11.97 -1.89
CA LYS A 64 0.10 -12.03 -0.70
C LYS A 64 0.74 -10.65 -0.50
N ILE A 65 0.38 -9.98 0.57
CA ILE A 65 1.01 -8.71 0.97
C ILE A 65 2.21 -9.04 1.86
N ILE A 66 3.37 -8.45 1.59
CA ILE A 66 4.57 -8.62 2.42
C ILE A 66 4.34 -7.95 3.77
N ASP A 67 4.45 -8.74 4.84
CA ASP A 67 4.35 -8.30 6.23
C ASP A 67 5.53 -8.89 7.04
N PRO A 68 6.28 -8.09 7.82
CA PRO A 68 6.13 -6.64 7.97
C PRO A 68 6.44 -5.85 6.70
N PRO A 69 5.91 -4.62 6.57
CA PRO A 69 6.16 -3.75 5.41
C PRO A 69 7.65 -3.48 5.20
N ILE A 70 8.11 -3.60 3.96
CA ILE A 70 9.54 -3.45 3.60
C ILE A 70 9.91 -2.03 3.17
N GLY A 71 8.98 -1.08 3.31
CA GLY A 71 9.15 0.32 2.96
C GLY A 71 9.28 0.58 1.46
N SER A 72 9.28 1.85 1.07
CA SER A 72 9.33 2.23 -0.36
C SER A 72 10.59 1.73 -1.06
N ASN A 73 11.77 1.92 -0.46
CA ASN A 73 13.04 1.50 -1.07
C ASN A 73 13.16 -0.03 -1.18
N GLY A 74 12.71 -0.76 -0.15
CA GLY A 74 12.69 -2.22 -0.14
C GLY A 74 11.77 -2.78 -1.23
N ALA A 75 10.56 -2.23 -1.34
CA ALA A 75 9.57 -2.65 -2.33
C ALA A 75 10.01 -2.38 -3.77
N ILE A 76 10.61 -1.20 -4.04
CA ILE A 76 11.16 -0.88 -5.36
C ILE A 76 12.28 -1.86 -5.73
N ARG A 77 13.22 -2.14 -4.83
CA ARG A 77 14.28 -3.12 -5.10
C ARG A 77 13.71 -4.52 -5.36
N ALA A 78 12.72 -4.94 -4.57
CA ALA A 78 12.11 -6.26 -4.70
C ALA A 78 11.35 -6.43 -6.03
N VAL A 79 10.59 -5.43 -6.48
CA VAL A 79 9.87 -5.50 -7.75
C VAL A 79 10.81 -5.44 -8.95
N LEU A 80 11.87 -4.64 -8.90
CA LEU A 80 12.86 -4.56 -9.98
C LEU A 80 13.70 -5.83 -10.11
N SER A 81 13.90 -6.57 -9.03
CA SER A 81 14.56 -7.89 -9.05
C SER A 81 13.64 -9.06 -9.38
N GLY A 82 12.32 -8.82 -9.52
CA GLY A 82 11.33 -9.87 -9.74
C GLY A 82 10.99 -10.71 -8.50
N ALA A 83 11.40 -10.26 -7.30
CA ALA A 83 11.08 -10.96 -6.05
C ALA A 83 9.63 -10.76 -5.61
N ILE A 84 8.97 -9.70 -6.07
CA ILE A 84 7.54 -9.44 -5.94
C ILE A 84 6.98 -8.95 -7.29
N ASP A 85 5.68 -9.10 -7.48
CA ASP A 85 5.01 -8.76 -8.74
C ASP A 85 4.74 -7.26 -8.89
N LEU A 86 4.26 -6.61 -7.82
CA LEU A 86 3.98 -5.18 -7.81
C LEU A 86 4.46 -4.56 -6.49
N ALA A 87 4.91 -3.31 -6.58
CA ALA A 87 5.26 -2.52 -5.40
C ALA A 87 4.35 -1.30 -5.25
N PHE A 88 4.10 -0.91 -3.98
CA PHE A 88 3.31 0.28 -3.63
C PHE A 88 4.15 1.24 -2.77
N PRO A 89 5.11 1.95 -3.36
CA PRO A 89 5.95 2.90 -2.64
C PRO A 89 5.28 4.27 -2.46
N GLY A 90 5.76 5.05 -1.48
CA GLY A 90 5.37 6.46 -1.26
C GLY A 90 6.18 7.46 -2.09
N LYS A 91 6.91 7.02 -3.11
CA LYS A 91 7.74 7.87 -3.98
C LYS A 91 7.81 7.30 -5.39
N PRO A 92 8.09 8.13 -6.43
CA PRO A 92 8.32 7.65 -7.78
C PRO A 92 9.65 6.89 -7.89
N LEU A 93 9.84 6.19 -9.01
CA LEU A 93 11.12 5.62 -9.38
C LEU A 93 12.15 6.72 -9.70
N ALA A 94 13.39 6.49 -9.32
CA ALA A 94 14.54 7.26 -9.81
C ALA A 94 14.84 6.93 -11.28
N ALA A 95 15.60 7.77 -11.95
CA ALA A 95 15.98 7.58 -13.37
C ALA A 95 16.70 6.24 -13.59
N GLU A 96 17.61 5.86 -12.69
CA GLU A 96 18.34 4.60 -12.72
C GLU A 96 17.44 3.37 -12.46
N GLU A 97 16.34 3.53 -11.69
CA GLU A 97 15.37 2.48 -11.45
C GLU A 97 14.48 2.25 -12.68
N ARG A 98 14.10 3.33 -13.37
CA ARG A 98 13.41 3.25 -14.68
C ARG A 98 14.30 2.65 -15.76
N ALA A 99 15.60 2.98 -15.77
CA ALA A 99 16.57 2.38 -16.72
C ALA A 99 16.72 0.86 -16.54
N LYS A 100 16.39 0.30 -15.38
CA LYS A 100 16.31 -1.15 -15.12
C LYS A 100 14.98 -1.78 -15.58
N GLY A 101 14.15 -1.05 -16.32
CA GLY A 101 12.87 -1.54 -16.85
C GLY A 101 11.68 -1.34 -15.90
N GLY A 102 11.87 -0.62 -14.79
CA GLY A 102 10.78 -0.23 -13.89
C GLY A 102 9.83 0.78 -14.52
N GLN A 103 8.54 0.66 -14.22
CA GLN A 103 7.51 1.63 -14.57
C GLN A 103 6.69 1.97 -13.33
N ASP A 104 6.33 3.24 -13.17
CA ASP A 104 5.59 3.75 -12.03
C ASP A 104 4.44 4.66 -12.46
N TRP A 105 3.36 4.61 -11.68
CA TRP A 105 2.19 5.49 -11.81
C TRP A 105 1.84 6.05 -10.43
N GLU A 106 1.68 7.36 -10.34
CA GLU A 106 1.09 7.97 -9.15
C GLU A 106 -0.39 7.60 -9.08
N LEU A 107 -0.79 6.95 -7.99
CA LEU A 107 -2.18 6.58 -7.74
C LEU A 107 -2.96 7.74 -7.11
N GLY A 108 -2.32 8.48 -6.23
CA GLY A 108 -2.93 9.60 -5.55
C GLY A 108 -2.10 10.13 -4.38
N ARG A 109 -2.67 11.10 -3.66
CA ARG A 109 -2.07 11.75 -2.50
C ARG A 109 -3.04 11.78 -1.33
N THR A 110 -2.53 11.61 -0.12
CA THR A 110 -3.29 11.74 1.13
C THR A 110 -2.68 12.85 1.97
N PRO A 111 -3.47 13.65 2.73
CA PRO A 111 -2.93 14.63 3.65
C PRO A 111 -1.95 13.98 4.63
N PHE A 112 -0.72 14.48 4.68
CA PHE A 112 0.20 14.27 5.80
C PHE A 112 -0.30 15.10 6.97
N LEU A 113 -0.35 14.55 8.19
CA LEU A 113 -0.95 15.23 9.31
C LEU A 113 -0.30 14.85 10.65
N LEU A 114 -0.58 15.65 11.65
CA LEU A 114 -0.32 15.34 13.06
C LEU A 114 -1.56 14.69 13.66
N ALA A 115 -1.36 13.63 14.43
CA ALA A 115 -2.42 12.93 15.14
C ALA A 115 -2.13 12.80 16.64
N THR A 116 -3.20 12.69 17.42
CA THR A 116 -3.15 12.51 18.86
C THR A 116 -4.27 11.57 19.32
N SER A 117 -4.02 10.83 20.41
CA SER A 117 -5.04 10.08 21.13
C SER A 117 -5.90 10.94 22.07
N LYS A 118 -5.65 12.23 22.14
CA LYS A 118 -6.38 13.14 23.02
C LYS A 118 -7.82 13.34 22.52
N GLU A 119 -8.81 13.11 23.37
CA GLU A 119 -10.23 13.25 23.02
C GLU A 119 -10.61 14.70 22.67
N ALA A 120 -10.02 15.67 23.38
CA ALA A 120 -10.19 17.10 23.12
C ALA A 120 -8.84 17.74 22.72
N PRO A 121 -8.40 17.57 21.47
CA PRO A 121 -7.16 18.17 21.00
C PRO A 121 -7.33 19.70 20.88
N PRO A 122 -6.22 20.48 20.87
CA PRO A 122 -6.28 21.90 20.57
C PRO A 122 -6.81 22.15 19.15
N ALA A 123 -7.26 23.36 18.89
CA ALA A 123 -7.79 23.79 17.57
C ALA A 123 -6.74 23.70 16.43
N GLY A 124 -5.46 23.57 16.77
CA GLY A 124 -4.35 23.41 15.84
C GLY A 124 -3.03 23.84 16.44
N PHE A 125 -1.97 23.66 15.69
CA PHE A 125 -0.64 24.22 15.98
C PHE A 125 -0.15 25.07 14.81
N SER A 126 0.61 26.13 15.12
CA SER A 126 1.49 26.74 14.14
C SER A 126 2.78 25.88 13.97
N SER A 127 3.52 26.11 12.90
CA SER A 127 4.80 25.42 12.72
C SER A 127 5.80 25.75 13.82
N GLU A 128 5.75 26.96 14.39
CA GLU A 128 6.58 27.41 15.51
C GLU A 128 6.21 26.70 16.81
N GLN A 129 4.89 26.60 17.12
CA GLN A 129 4.41 25.85 18.29
C GLN A 129 4.81 24.39 18.20
N LEU A 130 4.70 23.80 17.01
CA LEU A 130 5.11 22.43 16.78
C LEU A 130 6.63 22.25 16.98
N ALA A 131 7.44 23.19 16.49
CA ALA A 131 8.89 23.19 16.71
C ALA A 131 9.24 23.26 18.20
N ALA A 132 8.57 24.10 18.99
CA ALA A 132 8.76 24.20 20.43
C ALA A 132 8.42 22.87 21.16
N ILE A 133 7.38 22.16 20.71
CA ILE A 133 7.03 20.83 21.24
C ILE A 133 8.10 19.79 20.89
N TYR A 134 8.48 19.69 19.62
CA TYR A 134 9.51 18.75 19.19
C TYR A 134 10.90 19.08 19.78
N GLY A 135 11.22 20.37 19.94
CA GLY A 135 12.41 20.85 20.61
C GLY A 135 12.45 20.53 22.12
N GLY A 136 11.29 20.31 22.74
CA GLY A 136 11.17 20.01 24.16
C GLY A 136 10.96 21.22 25.05
N GLU A 137 10.77 22.41 24.49
CA GLU A 137 10.43 23.64 25.22
C GLU A 137 9.01 23.58 25.77
N VAL A 138 8.09 22.93 25.02
CA VAL A 138 6.71 22.66 25.41
C VAL A 138 6.51 21.16 25.56
N SER A 139 6.22 20.71 26.78
CA SER A 139 6.08 19.29 27.10
C SER A 139 4.68 18.90 27.61
N ALA A 140 3.77 19.87 27.70
CA ALA A 140 2.41 19.66 28.18
C ALA A 140 1.36 20.28 27.28
N TRP A 141 0.22 19.61 27.19
CA TRP A 141 -0.99 20.12 26.57
C TRP A 141 -1.55 21.31 27.34
N PRO A 142 -2.47 22.10 26.77
CA PRO A 142 -3.06 23.24 27.46
C PRO A 142 -3.76 22.91 28.81
N ASP A 143 -4.20 21.66 28.98
CA ASP A 143 -4.79 21.18 30.23
C ASP A 143 -3.76 20.69 31.27
N GLY A 144 -2.47 20.84 30.99
CA GLY A 144 -1.37 20.40 31.83
C GLY A 144 -1.00 18.93 31.73
N SER A 145 -1.74 18.10 30.94
CA SER A 145 -1.36 16.71 30.72
C SER A 145 -0.11 16.61 29.83
N PRO A 146 0.76 15.59 30.01
CA PRO A 146 2.01 15.50 29.25
C PRO A 146 1.77 15.21 27.78
N ILE A 147 2.56 15.87 26.89
CA ILE A 147 2.70 15.52 25.49
C ILE A 147 3.70 14.37 25.38
N ARG A 148 3.30 13.28 24.71
CA ARG A 148 4.17 12.13 24.44
C ARG A 148 4.39 12.01 22.94
N LEU A 149 5.57 12.44 22.47
CA LEU A 149 5.91 12.34 21.07
C LEU A 149 6.12 10.89 20.66
N VAL A 150 5.49 10.49 19.56
CA VAL A 150 5.77 9.26 18.82
C VAL A 150 6.50 9.67 17.54
N LEU A 151 7.74 9.24 17.41
CA LEU A 151 8.64 9.58 16.32
C LEU A 151 8.71 8.43 15.31
N ARG A 152 9.19 8.75 14.12
CA ARG A 152 9.62 7.78 13.11
C ARG A 152 11.13 7.87 12.94
N SER A 153 11.76 6.81 12.43
CA SER A 153 13.21 6.84 12.20
C SER A 153 13.60 7.96 11.21
N PRO A 154 14.86 8.42 11.22
CA PRO A 154 15.31 9.51 10.36
C PRO A 154 15.10 9.27 8.85
N SER A 155 15.11 8.01 8.41
CA SER A 155 14.96 7.61 7.00
C SER A 155 13.51 7.61 6.50
N GLU A 156 12.55 7.75 7.40
CA GLU A 156 11.13 7.65 7.05
C GLU A 156 10.58 8.94 6.42
N SER A 157 9.60 8.77 5.54
CA SER A 157 8.97 9.90 4.85
C SER A 157 8.28 10.88 5.81
N ASP A 158 7.72 10.39 6.92
CA ASP A 158 7.07 11.24 7.92
C ASP A 158 8.09 12.15 8.62
N THR A 159 9.26 11.62 8.97
CA THR A 159 10.34 12.42 9.56
C THR A 159 10.84 13.49 8.57
N ARG A 160 11.01 13.13 7.31
CA ARG A 160 11.40 14.08 6.27
C ARG A 160 10.37 15.19 6.10
N LEU A 161 9.08 14.86 6.00
CA LEU A 161 8.01 15.85 5.85
C LEU A 161 7.89 16.78 7.07
N LEU A 162 8.10 16.27 8.30
CA LEU A 162 8.17 17.12 9.49
C LEU A 162 9.33 18.12 9.38
N ARG A 163 10.49 17.67 8.96
CA ARG A 163 11.68 18.52 8.82
C ARG A 163 11.49 19.60 7.75
N GLU A 164 10.79 19.29 6.67
CA GLU A 164 10.48 20.20 5.55
C GLU A 164 9.46 21.30 5.91
N LEU A 165 8.76 21.22 7.05
CA LEU A 165 7.81 22.25 7.47
C LEU A 165 8.46 23.62 7.69
N SER A 166 9.65 23.66 8.28
CA SER A 166 10.46 24.87 8.46
C SER A 166 11.89 24.53 8.94
N PRO A 167 12.87 25.45 8.84
CA PRO A 167 14.20 25.25 9.43
C PRO A 167 14.15 25.00 10.94
N ALA A 168 13.21 25.64 11.67
CA ALA A 168 13.02 25.41 13.11
C ALA A 168 12.53 23.97 13.38
N MET A 169 11.62 23.45 12.54
CA MET A 169 11.17 22.06 12.65
C MET A 169 12.29 21.07 12.31
N ASP A 170 13.16 21.35 11.36
CA ASP A 170 14.29 20.50 11.07
C ASP A 170 15.18 20.30 12.29
N ALA A 171 15.60 21.40 12.93
CA ALA A 171 16.38 21.38 14.18
C ALA A 171 15.64 20.70 15.33
N ALA A 172 14.34 20.96 15.49
CA ALA A 172 13.54 20.40 16.55
C ALA A 172 13.35 18.87 16.42
N VAL A 173 13.14 18.37 15.19
CA VAL A 173 13.04 16.94 14.93
C VAL A 173 14.38 16.24 15.19
N GLU A 174 15.49 16.83 14.81
CA GLU A 174 16.83 16.31 15.10
C GLU A 174 17.05 16.21 16.63
N ALA A 175 16.72 17.28 17.38
CA ALA A 175 16.77 17.30 18.83
C ALA A 175 15.85 16.24 19.47
N ALA A 176 14.66 16.05 18.93
CA ALA A 176 13.72 15.01 19.39
C ALA A 176 14.31 13.61 19.22
N LEU A 177 14.87 13.31 18.06
CA LEU A 177 15.48 12.01 17.75
C LEU A 177 16.73 11.72 18.58
N ALA A 178 17.46 12.75 18.99
CA ALA A 178 18.66 12.62 19.84
C ALA A 178 18.33 12.38 21.32
N ARG A 179 17.10 12.66 21.78
CA ARG A 179 16.70 12.47 23.19
C ARG A 179 16.56 11.00 23.53
N THR A 180 17.11 10.61 24.68
CA THR A 180 16.97 9.25 25.22
C THR A 180 15.53 8.95 25.64
N GLY A 181 15.08 7.74 25.39
CA GLY A 181 13.77 7.24 25.84
C GLY A 181 12.59 7.68 24.98
N MET A 182 12.83 8.23 23.80
CA MET A 182 11.77 8.57 22.87
C MET A 182 11.11 7.32 22.29
N LEU A 183 9.79 7.40 22.07
CA LEU A 183 9.05 6.38 21.35
C LEU A 183 9.33 6.53 19.86
N VAL A 184 9.92 5.51 19.24
CA VAL A 184 10.26 5.52 17.81
C VAL A 184 9.65 4.29 17.15
N ALA A 185 8.65 4.49 16.29
CA ALA A 185 7.97 3.43 15.58
C ALA A 185 8.77 2.98 14.34
N ALA A 186 8.87 1.66 14.13
CA ALA A 186 9.63 1.07 13.03
C ALA A 186 8.91 1.15 11.68
N ASN A 187 7.56 1.16 11.68
CA ASN A 187 6.73 1.23 10.46
C ASN A 187 5.45 2.02 10.69
N ASP A 188 4.69 2.29 9.61
CA ASP A 188 3.47 3.12 9.68
C ASP A 188 2.37 2.50 10.56
N GLN A 189 2.23 1.16 10.60
CA GLN A 189 1.21 0.49 11.43
C GLN A 189 1.56 0.63 12.91
N GLU A 190 2.79 0.30 13.28
CA GLU A 190 3.27 0.46 14.65
C GLU A 190 3.14 1.92 15.11
N ASN A 191 3.42 2.88 14.23
CA ASN A 191 3.28 4.30 14.54
C ASN A 191 1.85 4.66 14.94
N VAL A 192 0.85 4.27 14.16
CA VAL A 192 -0.55 4.57 14.50
C VAL A 192 -1.03 3.78 15.72
N ASP A 193 -0.54 2.55 15.93
CA ASP A 193 -0.82 1.75 17.13
C ASP A 193 -0.22 2.41 18.38
N MET A 194 1.03 2.89 18.32
CA MET A 194 1.67 3.63 19.40
C MET A 194 0.95 4.95 19.69
N LEU A 195 0.57 5.69 18.65
CA LEU A 195 -0.21 6.93 18.80
C LEU A 195 -1.54 6.65 19.51
N GLU A 196 -2.27 5.63 19.11
CA GLU A 196 -3.59 5.30 19.67
C GLU A 196 -3.50 4.83 21.12
N ASN A 197 -2.48 4.03 21.46
CA ASN A 197 -2.32 3.40 22.77
C ASN A 197 -1.51 4.23 23.77
N THR A 198 -0.97 5.40 23.37
CA THR A 198 -0.20 6.29 24.24
C THR A 198 -1.05 7.49 24.65
N PRO A 199 -1.53 7.59 25.91
CA PRO A 199 -2.32 8.74 26.37
C PRO A 199 -1.55 10.05 26.18
N GLY A 200 -2.17 11.05 25.54
CA GLY A 200 -1.54 12.32 25.25
C GLY A 200 -0.45 12.25 24.17
N SER A 201 -0.51 11.25 23.30
CA SER A 201 0.39 11.12 22.17
C SER A 201 0.32 12.31 21.22
N LEU A 202 1.41 12.57 20.52
CA LEU A 202 1.47 13.46 19.35
C LEU A 202 2.50 12.91 18.38
N GLY A 203 2.14 12.76 17.12
CA GLY A 203 3.07 12.31 16.08
C GLY A 203 2.50 12.46 14.68
N ALA A 204 3.36 12.27 13.70
CA ALA A 204 3.03 12.40 12.30
C ALA A 204 2.45 11.10 11.73
N THR A 205 1.46 11.22 10.84
CA THR A 205 0.87 10.14 10.08
C THR A 205 0.18 10.68 8.83
N ASN A 206 -0.84 10.02 8.30
CA ASN A 206 -1.63 10.49 7.17
C ASN A 206 -3.12 10.14 7.30
N LEU A 207 -3.95 10.86 6.54
CA LEU A 207 -5.41 10.72 6.62
C LEU A 207 -5.89 9.31 6.25
N ALA A 208 -5.28 8.69 5.23
CA ALA A 208 -5.68 7.35 4.79
C ALA A 208 -5.52 6.30 5.90
N LEU A 209 -4.45 6.38 6.70
CA LEU A 209 -4.27 5.49 7.85
C LEU A 209 -5.25 5.74 8.98
N LEU A 210 -5.60 7.00 9.24
CA LEU A 210 -6.62 7.32 10.24
C LEU A 210 -7.99 6.74 9.86
N GLN A 211 -8.33 6.78 8.57
CA GLN A 211 -9.63 6.30 8.07
C GLN A 211 -9.67 4.78 7.83
N ALA A 212 -8.52 4.11 7.79
CA ALA A 212 -8.46 2.72 7.39
C ALA A 212 -9.09 1.73 8.37
N ARG A 213 -9.13 2.02 9.68
CA ARG A 213 -9.53 1.08 10.75
C ARG A 213 -10.26 1.75 11.92
N ASP A 214 -11.10 2.76 11.67
CA ASP A 214 -11.82 3.49 12.73
C ASP A 214 -10.93 3.86 13.93
N ARG A 215 -9.75 4.42 13.64
CA ARG A 215 -8.75 4.76 14.64
C ARG A 215 -9.27 5.84 15.60
N LYS A 216 -9.08 5.63 16.90
CA LYS A 216 -9.41 6.63 17.95
C LYS A 216 -8.33 7.71 18.02
N LEU A 217 -8.04 8.32 16.90
CA LEU A 217 -7.05 9.37 16.75
C LEU A 217 -7.70 10.61 16.16
N SER A 218 -7.38 11.76 16.73
CA SER A 218 -7.81 13.07 16.23
C SER A 218 -6.71 13.69 15.38
N ALA A 219 -7.06 14.13 14.17
CA ALA A 219 -6.16 14.92 13.33
C ALA A 219 -6.10 16.37 13.86
N ILE A 220 -4.89 16.93 13.91
CA ILE A 220 -4.64 18.30 14.39
C ILE A 220 -4.41 19.21 13.20
N PRO A 221 -5.17 20.33 13.07
CA PRO A 221 -4.91 21.37 12.08
C PRO A 221 -3.50 21.95 12.21
N LEU A 222 -2.87 22.26 11.09
CA LEU A 222 -1.56 22.91 11.02
C LEU A 222 -1.71 24.29 10.37
N ASN A 223 -1.16 25.30 11.01
CA ASN A 223 -1.26 26.72 10.57
C ASN A 223 -2.71 27.17 10.30
N GLY A 224 -3.64 26.69 11.12
CA GLY A 224 -5.07 27.01 11.02
C GLY A 224 -5.84 26.26 9.92
N VAL A 225 -5.18 25.34 9.19
CA VAL A 225 -5.81 24.58 8.11
C VAL A 225 -5.95 23.10 8.50
N ALA A 226 -7.17 22.57 8.37
CA ALA A 226 -7.44 21.15 8.64
C ALA A 226 -6.91 20.25 7.50
N PRO A 227 -6.33 19.07 7.84
CA PRO A 227 -5.77 18.13 6.87
C PRO A 227 -6.86 17.28 6.20
N THR A 228 -7.67 17.89 5.35
CA THR A 228 -8.77 17.25 4.61
C THR A 228 -8.44 17.06 3.14
N LEU A 229 -9.11 16.10 2.47
CA LEU A 229 -8.98 15.93 1.02
C LEU A 229 -9.41 17.19 0.26
N ALA A 230 -10.45 17.89 0.75
CA ALA A 230 -10.91 19.14 0.14
C ALA A 230 -9.83 20.23 0.19
N ASN A 231 -9.21 20.44 1.36
CA ASN A 231 -8.15 21.44 1.53
C ASN A 231 -6.87 21.05 0.75
N LEU A 232 -6.57 19.75 0.65
CA LEU A 232 -5.48 19.26 -0.21
C LEU A 232 -5.76 19.54 -1.69
N ALA A 233 -6.98 19.25 -2.16
CA ALA A 233 -7.39 19.48 -3.55
C ALA A 233 -7.37 20.97 -3.93
N GLN A 234 -7.73 21.85 -3.00
CA GLN A 234 -7.73 23.31 -3.18
C GLN A 234 -6.33 23.94 -3.02
N GLY A 235 -5.33 23.15 -2.54
CA GLY A 235 -3.98 23.65 -2.27
C GLY A 235 -3.83 24.48 -0.99
N SER A 236 -4.89 24.65 -0.19
CA SER A 236 -4.83 25.35 1.11
C SER A 236 -4.09 24.55 2.17
N TYR A 237 -4.05 23.21 2.06
CA TYR A 237 -3.23 22.31 2.85
C TYR A 237 -2.20 21.62 1.94
N PRO A 238 -0.94 22.10 1.88
CA PRO A 238 0.03 21.62 0.88
C PRO A 238 0.77 20.33 1.26
N HIS A 239 0.62 19.88 2.52
CA HIS A 239 1.39 18.76 3.06
C HIS A 239 0.72 17.43 2.71
N ALA A 240 1.37 16.61 1.88
CA ALA A 240 0.80 15.35 1.39
C ALA A 240 1.84 14.24 1.31
N LYS A 241 1.34 13.00 1.39
CA LYS A 241 2.10 11.78 1.05
C LYS A 241 1.51 11.20 -0.22
N SER A 242 2.35 10.94 -1.21
CA SER A 242 1.96 10.25 -2.43
C SER A 242 1.98 8.74 -2.24
N ILE A 243 1.19 8.05 -3.06
CA ILE A 243 1.24 6.60 -3.24
C ILE A 243 1.37 6.29 -4.73
N TYR A 244 2.25 5.35 -5.06
CA TYR A 244 2.51 4.89 -6.41
C TYR A 244 2.23 3.40 -6.52
N VAL A 245 1.99 2.92 -7.72
CA VAL A 245 2.16 1.51 -8.08
C VAL A 245 3.34 1.40 -9.01
N VAL A 246 4.16 0.38 -8.80
CA VAL A 246 5.38 0.11 -9.59
C VAL A 246 5.37 -1.34 -10.05
N ARG A 247 5.75 -1.56 -11.31
CA ARG A 247 6.07 -2.87 -11.86
C ARG A 247 7.53 -2.96 -12.31
N GLY A 248 8.03 -4.18 -12.36
CA GLY A 248 9.28 -4.50 -13.04
C GLY A 248 9.10 -4.66 -14.55
N SER A 249 10.12 -5.19 -15.23
CA SER A 249 10.14 -5.41 -16.69
C SER A 249 9.19 -6.51 -17.15
N ALA A 250 8.90 -7.51 -16.32
CA ALA A 250 7.99 -8.62 -16.61
C ALA A 250 6.87 -8.69 -15.57
N LEU A 251 5.66 -9.03 -16.02
CA LEU A 251 4.51 -9.30 -15.17
C LEU A 251 3.86 -10.62 -15.57
N SER A 252 3.32 -11.36 -14.59
CA SER A 252 2.38 -12.43 -14.84
C SER A 252 1.03 -11.86 -15.36
N PRO A 253 0.21 -12.66 -16.07
CA PRO A 253 -1.13 -12.24 -16.48
C PRO A 253 -2.00 -11.77 -15.30
N ALA A 254 -1.91 -12.40 -14.13
CA ALA A 254 -2.64 -12.01 -12.94
C ALA A 254 -2.17 -10.65 -12.39
N ALA A 255 -0.86 -10.42 -12.33
CA ALA A 255 -0.30 -9.15 -11.89
C ALA A 255 -0.64 -8.02 -12.86
N GLN A 256 -0.62 -8.29 -14.18
CA GLN A 256 -1.03 -7.34 -15.20
C GLN A 256 -2.51 -6.97 -15.04
N GLY A 257 -3.41 -7.95 -14.89
CA GLY A 257 -4.83 -7.70 -14.70
C GLY A 257 -5.14 -6.93 -13.41
N PHE A 258 -4.42 -7.21 -12.33
CA PHE A 258 -4.58 -6.45 -11.09
C PHE A 258 -4.06 -5.01 -11.24
N LEU A 259 -2.91 -4.80 -11.90
CA LEU A 259 -2.40 -3.46 -12.20
C LEU A 259 -3.40 -2.64 -13.03
N GLU A 260 -3.97 -3.22 -14.07
CA GLU A 260 -5.00 -2.56 -14.90
C GLU A 260 -6.23 -2.18 -14.08
N PHE A 261 -6.68 -3.07 -13.18
CA PHE A 261 -7.77 -2.75 -12.24
C PHE A 261 -7.40 -1.60 -11.31
N VAL A 262 -6.21 -1.60 -10.72
CA VAL A 262 -5.73 -0.51 -9.83
C VAL A 262 -5.77 0.83 -10.57
N LEU A 263 -5.36 0.87 -11.85
CA LEU A 263 -5.32 2.08 -12.66
C LEU A 263 -6.68 2.44 -13.29
N SER A 264 -7.69 1.59 -13.17
CA SER A 264 -9.04 1.80 -13.73
C SER A 264 -9.84 2.86 -12.99
N ALA A 265 -11.01 3.21 -13.52
CA ALA A 265 -11.98 4.07 -12.83
C ALA A 265 -12.46 3.47 -11.50
N SER A 266 -12.63 2.15 -11.43
CA SER A 266 -13.01 1.44 -10.20
C SER A 266 -11.91 1.51 -9.13
N GLY A 267 -10.65 1.30 -9.51
CA GLY A 267 -9.51 1.45 -8.60
C GLY A 267 -9.41 2.86 -8.04
N ARG A 268 -9.62 3.88 -8.87
CA ARG A 268 -9.62 5.31 -8.46
C ARG A 268 -10.73 5.63 -7.47
N ALA A 269 -11.95 5.13 -7.70
CA ALA A 269 -13.05 5.32 -6.76
C ALA A 269 -12.76 4.69 -5.38
N ILE A 270 -11.99 3.59 -5.35
CA ILE A 270 -11.53 2.98 -4.10
C ILE A 270 -10.50 3.88 -3.40
N LEU A 271 -9.58 4.51 -4.14
CA LEU A 271 -8.62 5.47 -3.58
C LEU A 271 -9.35 6.65 -2.91
N ASP A 272 -10.32 7.26 -3.59
CA ASP A 272 -11.11 8.37 -3.04
C ASP A 272 -11.82 7.96 -1.73
N GLY A 273 -12.42 6.77 -1.69
CA GLY A 273 -13.04 6.20 -0.50
C GLY A 273 -12.05 5.73 0.58
N ALA A 274 -10.75 5.70 0.28
CA ALA A 274 -9.68 5.29 1.19
C ALA A 274 -8.85 6.46 1.74
N GLY A 275 -9.31 7.69 1.59
CA GLY A 275 -8.61 8.88 2.11
C GLY A 275 -7.49 9.40 1.21
N TYR A 276 -7.54 9.10 -0.09
CA TYR A 276 -6.64 9.64 -1.09
C TYR A 276 -7.36 10.56 -2.07
N LEU A 277 -6.72 11.61 -2.49
CA LEU A 277 -7.06 12.37 -3.68
C LEU A 277 -6.44 11.64 -4.87
N ALA A 278 -7.26 10.97 -5.66
CA ALA A 278 -6.76 10.18 -6.79
C ALA A 278 -6.04 11.08 -7.82
N ALA A 279 -4.90 10.60 -8.32
CA ALA A 279 -4.13 11.32 -9.33
C ALA A 279 -4.92 11.45 -10.65
N PRO A 280 -4.74 12.50 -11.47
CA PRO A 280 -5.27 12.56 -12.81
C PRO A 280 -4.89 11.33 -13.64
N ARG A 281 -5.74 10.95 -14.61
CA ARG A 281 -5.34 9.88 -15.55
C ARG A 281 -4.07 10.30 -16.27
N GLN A 282 -3.05 9.46 -16.16
CA GLN A 282 -1.91 9.55 -17.07
C GLN A 282 -2.36 8.99 -18.44
N PRO A 283 -2.03 9.65 -19.54
CA PRO A 283 -2.41 9.23 -20.89
C PRO A 283 -1.81 7.87 -21.26
#